data_8de71bdb4187b1ea7d582902849fac00
#
_entry.id   8de71bdb4187b1ea7d582902849fac00
#
_cell.length_a   1.000
_cell.length_b   1.000
_cell.length_c   1.000
_cell.angle_alpha   90.00
_cell.angle_beta   90.00
_cell.angle_gamma   90.00
#
_symmetry.space_group_name_H-M   'P 1'
#
loop_
_entity.id
_entity.type
_entity.pdbx_description
1 polymer ?
#
loop_
_entity_poly.entity_id
_entity_poly.type
_entity_poly.pdbx_seq_one_letter_code
_entity_poly.pdbx_strand_id
1 'polypeptide(L)'
;MKIIFSLFFIFAASAVFAQPKLISQATITTKTTIVAPEGEEEQSRTFTSEDGQERTIRFNRGDGETKTVTTLKNEMVKTFSESDMGRTTLIRDNAKKITTTIIEIMGKKNGYYATDEEQEQMAKRIDSMMQSRNQQFSFGNNRTATVFKTEYIDASKKIAGYTCKKALVIGTRANNKTDTTVVWYCPDFKLQHISSTGGSLGGFAAMTAIAQPTGMEDLNGFPMEYEKNMSRGRKMTVQVTKLVIDKEVADKEFEISKDIELKAMKDMQNGGGPGGMRIVVGG
;
A
#
# COMPACT_ATOMS: atom_id res chain seq x y z
N MET A 1 73.86 8.80 -16.57
CA MET A 1 72.63 7.93 -16.69
C MET A 1 71.65 8.34 -15.60
N LYS A 2 70.65 9.15 -15.95
CA LYS A 2 69.64 9.65 -14.99
C LYS A 2 68.39 8.83 -15.20
N ILE A 3 68.02 8.03 -14.19
CA ILE A 3 66.77 7.23 -14.19
C ILE A 3 65.69 8.11 -13.60
N ILE A 4 64.70 8.47 -14.43
CA ILE A 4 63.47 9.19 -14.04
C ILE A 4 62.44 8.15 -13.62
N PHE A 5 62.16 8.05 -12.32
CA PHE A 5 61.05 7.27 -11.78
C PHE A 5 59.75 8.06 -11.95
N SER A 6 58.92 7.68 -12.93
CA SER A 6 57.60 8.24 -13.13
C SER A 6 56.63 7.53 -12.17
N LEU A 7 56.18 8.23 -11.13
CA LEU A 7 55.20 7.76 -10.16
C LEU A 7 53.77 7.93 -10.76
N PHE A 8 53.21 6.84 -11.24
CA PHE A 8 51.81 6.81 -11.70
C PHE A 8 50.91 6.77 -10.48
N PHE A 9 50.26 7.89 -10.13
CA PHE A 9 49.23 7.96 -9.11
C PHE A 9 47.92 7.43 -9.73
N ILE A 10 47.56 6.19 -9.42
CA ILE A 10 46.22 5.64 -9.74
C ILE A 10 45.21 6.22 -8.74
N PHE A 11 44.47 7.22 -9.16
CA PHE A 11 43.29 7.71 -8.43
C PHE A 11 42.20 6.65 -8.53
N ALA A 12 42.11 5.76 -7.55
CA ALA A 12 40.92 4.92 -7.36
C ALA A 12 39.79 5.84 -6.88
N ALA A 13 38.91 6.25 -7.80
CA ALA A 13 37.67 6.91 -7.47
C ALA A 13 36.77 5.89 -6.77
N SER A 14 36.85 5.81 -5.44
CA SER A 14 35.88 5.10 -4.61
C SER A 14 34.55 5.83 -4.77
N ALA A 15 33.61 5.22 -5.49
CA ALA A 15 32.22 5.66 -5.51
C ALA A 15 31.68 5.53 -4.08
N VAL A 16 31.72 6.61 -3.32
CA VAL A 16 31.05 6.70 -2.02
C VAL A 16 29.55 6.66 -2.32
N PHE A 17 28.94 5.52 -2.17
CA PHE A 17 27.47 5.43 -2.15
C PHE A 17 26.99 6.16 -0.90
N ALA A 18 26.56 7.39 -1.06
CA ALA A 18 25.94 8.14 0.01
C ALA A 18 24.69 7.36 0.47
N GLN A 19 24.57 7.17 1.79
CA GLN A 19 23.38 6.55 2.35
C GLN A 19 22.18 7.45 2.09
N PRO A 20 20.98 6.87 1.78
CA PRO A 20 19.79 7.66 1.53
C PRO A 20 19.43 8.52 2.75
N LYS A 21 19.12 9.80 2.53
CA LYS A 21 18.66 10.71 3.57
C LYS A 21 17.34 10.23 4.14
N LEU A 22 17.19 10.17 5.45
CA LEU A 22 15.95 9.83 6.10
C LEU A 22 15.04 11.06 6.21
N ILE A 23 13.85 10.99 5.62
CA ILE A 23 12.88 12.09 5.55
C ILE A 23 11.74 11.80 6.53
N SER A 24 11.47 12.74 7.44
CA SER A 24 10.41 12.65 8.46
C SER A 24 9.14 13.42 8.10
N GLN A 25 9.16 14.23 7.04
CA GLN A 25 7.98 14.99 6.57
C GLN A 25 7.91 14.94 5.05
N ALA A 26 6.76 14.54 4.51
CA ALA A 26 6.52 14.48 3.08
C ALA A 26 5.04 14.49 2.73
N THR A 27 4.72 14.94 1.52
CA THR A 27 3.43 14.67 0.87
C THR A 27 3.68 13.97 -0.45
N ILE A 28 3.09 12.78 -0.62
CA ILE A 28 3.28 11.90 -1.76
C ILE A 28 1.93 11.70 -2.43
N THR A 29 1.86 11.91 -3.72
CA THR A 29 0.71 11.51 -4.53
C THR A 29 1.10 10.34 -5.40
N THR A 30 0.34 9.26 -5.29
CA THR A 30 0.51 8.06 -6.13
C THR A 30 -0.72 7.82 -6.97
N LYS A 31 -0.49 7.19 -8.11
CA LYS A 31 -1.50 6.63 -8.98
C LYS A 31 -1.31 5.12 -9.00
N THR A 32 -2.35 4.38 -8.66
CA THR A 32 -2.38 2.92 -8.79
C THR A 32 -3.31 2.58 -9.95
N THR A 33 -2.81 1.82 -10.90
CA THR A 33 -3.60 1.33 -12.04
C THR A 33 -3.60 -0.19 -11.98
N ILE A 34 -4.78 -0.79 -12.06
CA ILE A 34 -4.95 -2.24 -12.20
C ILE A 34 -5.53 -2.49 -13.58
N VAL A 35 -4.92 -3.42 -14.30
CA VAL A 35 -5.35 -3.84 -15.63
C VAL A 35 -5.66 -5.32 -15.58
N ALA A 36 -6.87 -5.70 -16.00
CA ALA A 36 -7.26 -7.10 -16.17
C ALA A 36 -6.74 -7.66 -17.50
N PRO A 37 -6.55 -8.97 -17.62
CA PRO A 37 -6.23 -9.60 -18.89
C PRO A 37 -7.40 -9.45 -19.87
N GLU A 38 -7.08 -9.42 -21.17
CA GLU A 38 -8.07 -9.41 -22.24
C GLU A 38 -9.02 -10.61 -22.12
N GLY A 39 -10.33 -10.37 -22.26
CA GLY A 39 -11.36 -11.44 -22.26
C GLY A 39 -12.02 -11.72 -20.91
N GLU A 40 -11.65 -11.07 -19.82
CA GLU A 40 -12.44 -11.14 -18.59
C GLU A 40 -13.77 -10.37 -18.77
N GLU A 41 -14.93 -11.01 -18.57
CA GLU A 41 -16.24 -10.38 -18.70
C GLU A 41 -16.56 -9.46 -17.50
N GLU A 42 -17.19 -8.33 -17.75
CA GLU A 42 -17.70 -7.45 -16.69
C GLU A 42 -18.76 -8.18 -15.88
N GLN A 43 -18.55 -8.30 -14.57
CA GLN A 43 -19.58 -8.79 -13.67
C GLN A 43 -20.36 -7.60 -13.12
N SER A 44 -21.63 -7.50 -13.47
CA SER A 44 -22.57 -6.57 -12.83
C SER A 44 -23.46 -7.31 -11.86
N ARG A 45 -23.74 -6.71 -10.71
CA ARG A 45 -24.77 -7.18 -9.79
C ARG A 45 -25.76 -6.06 -9.55
N THR A 46 -27.02 -6.35 -9.74
CA THR A 46 -28.11 -5.44 -9.41
C THR A 46 -28.59 -5.74 -7.99
N PHE A 47 -28.70 -4.71 -7.18
CA PHE A 47 -29.22 -4.77 -5.82
C PHE A 47 -30.44 -3.87 -5.74
N THR A 48 -31.45 -4.32 -5.04
CA THR A 48 -32.55 -3.46 -4.64
C THR A 48 -32.17 -2.81 -3.32
N SER A 49 -32.08 -1.48 -3.28
CA SER A 49 -31.82 -0.73 -2.06
C SER A 49 -33.08 -0.71 -1.16
N GLU A 50 -32.91 -0.35 0.12
CA GLU A 50 -34.01 -0.29 1.09
C GLU A 50 -35.12 0.69 0.68
N ASP A 51 -34.83 1.65 -0.21
CA ASP A 51 -35.78 2.58 -0.83
C ASP A 51 -36.50 2.01 -2.05
N GLY A 52 -36.32 0.72 -2.36
CA GLY A 52 -36.94 0.02 -3.48
C GLY A 52 -36.33 0.33 -4.85
N GLN A 53 -35.25 1.12 -4.92
CA GLN A 53 -34.58 1.42 -6.18
C GLN A 53 -33.58 0.32 -6.55
N GLU A 54 -33.66 -0.14 -7.80
CA GLU A 54 -32.63 -1.03 -8.36
C GLU A 54 -31.38 -0.24 -8.69
N ARG A 55 -30.27 -0.65 -8.10
CA ARG A 55 -28.93 -0.09 -8.36
C ARG A 55 -28.04 -1.19 -8.90
N THR A 56 -27.56 -1.02 -10.11
CA THR A 56 -26.59 -1.93 -10.70
C THR A 56 -25.18 -1.44 -10.30
N ILE A 57 -24.50 -2.21 -9.47
CA ILE A 57 -23.07 -2.03 -9.23
C ILE A 57 -22.35 -2.87 -10.27
N ARG A 58 -21.66 -2.22 -11.17
CA ARG A 58 -20.74 -2.89 -12.06
C ARG A 58 -19.46 -3.15 -11.25
N PHE A 59 -19.23 -4.42 -10.96
CA PHE A 59 -17.91 -4.84 -10.52
C PHE A 59 -17.05 -4.89 -11.76
N ASN A 60 -16.43 -3.75 -12.07
CA ASN A 60 -15.44 -3.73 -13.11
C ASN A 60 -14.49 -4.89 -12.85
N ARG A 61 -14.04 -5.53 -13.87
CA ARG A 61 -13.09 -6.67 -13.92
C ARG A 61 -11.92 -6.58 -12.95
N GLY A 62 -11.98 -5.67 -11.97
CA GLY A 62 -10.86 -5.28 -11.14
C GLY A 62 -9.91 -4.33 -11.83
N ASP A 63 -10.27 -3.83 -13.03
CA ASP A 63 -9.62 -2.69 -13.66
C ASP A 63 -9.99 -1.44 -12.90
N GLY A 64 -9.07 -0.55 -12.75
CA GLY A 64 -9.37 0.72 -12.09
C GLY A 64 -8.16 1.57 -11.85
N GLU A 65 -8.45 2.82 -11.60
CA GLU A 65 -7.46 3.79 -11.19
C GLU A 65 -7.80 4.29 -9.80
N THR A 66 -6.81 4.30 -8.93
CA THR A 66 -6.91 4.88 -7.59
C THR A 66 -5.85 5.94 -7.43
N LYS A 67 -6.28 7.12 -7.04
CA LYS A 67 -5.38 8.19 -6.62
C LYS A 67 -5.25 8.18 -5.11
N THR A 68 -4.01 8.17 -4.63
CA THR A 68 -3.72 8.17 -3.21
C THR A 68 -2.80 9.34 -2.86
N VAL A 69 -3.13 10.05 -1.79
CA VAL A 69 -2.28 11.10 -1.22
C VAL A 69 -1.87 10.64 0.17
N THR A 70 -0.57 10.49 0.38
CA THR A 70 0.00 10.18 1.70
C THR A 70 0.74 11.38 2.22
N THR A 71 0.38 11.79 3.42
CA THR A 71 1.03 12.86 4.18
C THR A 71 1.71 12.24 5.38
N LEU A 72 2.99 12.55 5.55
CA LEU A 72 3.84 12.06 6.63
C LEU A 72 4.37 13.24 7.44
N LYS A 73 4.32 13.15 8.76
CA LYS A 73 5.02 14.04 9.68
C LYS A 73 5.40 13.28 10.95
N ASN A 74 6.69 13.07 11.15
CA ASN A 74 7.22 12.30 12.27
C ASN A 74 6.50 10.94 12.42
N GLU A 75 5.84 10.70 13.55
CA GLU A 75 5.13 9.45 13.85
C GLU A 75 3.72 9.38 13.23
N MET A 76 3.25 10.45 12.58
CA MET A 76 1.92 10.52 11.99
C MET A 76 1.96 10.25 10.49
N VAL A 77 1.11 9.35 10.02
CA VAL A 77 0.91 9.07 8.60
C VAL A 77 -0.58 9.14 8.29
N LYS A 78 -0.96 9.98 7.32
CA LYS A 78 -2.32 10.03 6.78
C LYS A 78 -2.29 9.61 5.33
N THR A 79 -3.15 8.66 4.97
CA THR A 79 -3.36 8.23 3.60
C THR A 79 -4.79 8.50 3.21
N PHE A 80 -4.99 9.27 2.16
CA PHE A 80 -6.29 9.53 1.54
C PHE A 80 -6.30 8.87 0.17
N SER A 81 -7.27 8.00 -0.06
CA SER A 81 -7.45 7.30 -1.33
C SER A 81 -8.82 7.59 -1.90
N GLU A 82 -8.87 7.87 -3.19
CA GLU A 82 -10.09 8.11 -3.96
C GLU A 82 -10.14 7.17 -5.15
N SER A 83 -11.27 6.51 -5.30
CA SER A 83 -11.60 5.59 -6.40
C SER A 83 -13.05 5.75 -6.79
N ASP A 84 -13.47 5.13 -7.88
CA ASP A 84 -14.87 5.12 -8.33
C ASP A 84 -15.84 4.51 -7.30
N MET A 85 -15.34 3.72 -6.36
CA MET A 85 -16.13 3.09 -5.31
C MET A 85 -16.34 3.95 -4.07
N GLY A 86 -15.56 5.03 -3.90
CA GLY A 86 -15.64 5.91 -2.74
C GLY A 86 -14.27 6.43 -2.29
N ARG A 87 -14.26 6.97 -1.08
CA ARG A 87 -13.07 7.56 -0.46
C ARG A 87 -12.72 6.85 0.82
N THR A 88 -11.43 6.69 1.05
CA THR A 88 -10.92 6.13 2.31
C THR A 88 -9.83 7.04 2.86
N THR A 89 -9.95 7.39 4.12
CA THR A 89 -8.88 8.08 4.87
C THR A 89 -8.38 7.16 5.96
N LEU A 90 -7.09 6.93 5.99
CA LEU A 90 -6.41 6.17 7.04
C LEU A 90 -5.43 7.11 7.74
N ILE A 91 -5.51 7.20 9.07
CA ILE A 91 -4.60 7.98 9.90
C ILE A 91 -3.93 7.03 10.88
N ARG A 92 -2.62 6.93 10.77
CA ARG A 92 -1.79 6.12 11.64
C ARG A 92 -1.01 7.01 12.59
N ASP A 93 -1.14 6.77 13.89
CA ASP A 93 -0.30 7.31 14.95
C ASP A 93 0.64 6.18 15.41
N ASN A 94 1.90 6.23 14.97
CA ASN A 94 2.88 5.19 15.28
C ASN A 94 3.31 5.23 16.75
N ALA A 95 3.31 6.42 17.38
CA ALA A 95 3.65 6.57 18.79
C ALA A 95 2.60 5.90 19.68
N LYS A 96 1.32 6.06 19.37
CA LYS A 96 0.21 5.43 20.11
C LYS A 96 -0.16 4.04 19.61
N LYS A 97 0.38 3.62 18.46
CA LYS A 97 0.01 2.37 17.78
C LYS A 97 -1.49 2.27 17.49
N ILE A 98 -2.09 3.38 17.09
CA ILE A 98 -3.51 3.47 16.75
C ILE A 98 -3.65 3.77 15.27
N THR A 99 -4.55 3.06 14.60
CA THR A 99 -4.98 3.34 13.24
C THR A 99 -6.44 3.76 13.26
N THR A 100 -6.73 4.93 12.68
CA THR A 100 -8.10 5.39 12.42
C THR A 100 -8.39 5.26 10.94
N THR A 101 -9.54 4.67 10.61
CA THR A 101 -10.01 4.50 9.24
C THR A 101 -11.36 5.17 9.08
N ILE A 102 -11.49 6.00 8.06
CA ILE A 102 -12.74 6.65 7.67
C ILE A 102 -13.06 6.20 6.25
N ILE A 103 -14.24 5.63 6.07
CA ILE A 103 -14.73 5.18 4.77
C ILE A 103 -15.93 6.02 4.39
N GLU A 104 -15.91 6.59 3.20
CA GLU A 104 -17.01 7.33 2.61
C GLU A 104 -17.49 6.60 1.36
N ILE A 105 -18.71 6.07 1.40
CA ILE A 105 -19.38 5.39 0.29
C ILE A 105 -20.75 6.02 0.11
N MET A 106 -21.08 6.46 -1.10
CA MET A 106 -22.38 7.10 -1.43
C MET A 106 -22.74 8.26 -0.47
N GLY A 107 -21.74 9.06 -0.06
CA GLY A 107 -21.92 10.21 0.84
C GLY A 107 -22.09 9.85 2.32
N LYS A 108 -22.15 8.56 2.67
CA LYS A 108 -22.16 8.12 4.08
C LYS A 108 -20.73 7.91 4.57
N LYS A 109 -20.39 8.58 5.68
CA LYS A 109 -19.09 8.44 6.33
C LYS A 109 -19.19 7.54 7.55
N ASN A 110 -18.31 6.57 7.64
CA ASN A 110 -18.16 5.70 8.81
C ASN A 110 -16.70 5.76 9.27
N GLY A 111 -16.49 6.05 10.55
CA GLY A 111 -15.18 6.14 11.16
C GLY A 111 -15.00 5.08 12.25
N TYR A 112 -13.84 4.45 12.26
CA TYR A 112 -13.47 3.52 13.32
C TYR A 112 -11.98 3.58 13.61
N TYR A 113 -11.62 3.21 14.82
CA TYR A 113 -10.22 3.12 15.23
C TYR A 113 -9.92 1.76 15.87
N ALA A 114 -8.68 1.35 15.77
CA ALA A 114 -8.17 0.13 16.39
C ALA A 114 -6.71 0.28 16.80
N THR A 115 -6.33 -0.37 17.90
CA THR A 115 -4.92 -0.57 18.26
C THR A 115 -4.31 -1.71 17.43
N ASP A 116 -2.98 -1.83 17.47
CA ASP A 116 -2.30 -2.94 16.78
C ASP A 116 -2.73 -4.30 17.34
N GLU A 117 -2.90 -4.38 18.66
CA GLU A 117 -3.36 -5.61 19.30
C GLU A 117 -4.79 -6.00 18.86
N GLU A 118 -5.70 -5.02 18.77
CA GLU A 118 -7.07 -5.26 18.30
C GLU A 118 -7.09 -5.71 16.84
N GLN A 119 -6.22 -5.12 15.99
CA GLN A 119 -6.08 -5.52 14.59
C GLN A 119 -5.53 -6.96 14.46
N GLU A 120 -4.51 -7.31 15.25
CA GLU A 120 -3.94 -8.65 15.25
C GLU A 120 -4.96 -9.70 15.73
N GLN A 121 -5.71 -9.40 16.79
CA GLN A 121 -6.78 -10.28 17.27
C GLN A 121 -7.87 -10.48 16.21
N MET A 122 -8.25 -9.44 15.51
CA MET A 122 -9.24 -9.51 14.42
C MET A 122 -8.72 -10.38 13.27
N ALA A 123 -7.46 -10.20 12.87
CA ALA A 123 -6.84 -11.02 11.83
C ALA A 123 -6.86 -12.51 12.20
N LYS A 124 -6.47 -12.85 13.43
CA LYS A 124 -6.51 -14.24 13.95
C LYS A 124 -7.92 -14.82 13.92
N ARG A 125 -8.94 -14.03 14.28
CA ARG A 125 -10.35 -14.47 14.23
C ARG A 125 -10.81 -14.73 12.79
N ILE A 126 -10.50 -13.82 11.86
CA ILE A 126 -10.86 -13.99 10.45
C ILE A 126 -10.20 -15.25 9.89
N ASP A 127 -8.93 -15.48 10.16
CA ASP A 127 -8.21 -16.68 9.75
C ASP A 127 -8.86 -17.96 10.30
N SER A 128 -9.22 -17.96 11.58
CA SER A 128 -9.91 -19.08 12.22
C SER A 128 -11.29 -19.37 11.60
N MET A 129 -12.06 -18.31 11.32
CA MET A 129 -13.38 -18.44 10.66
C MET A 129 -13.26 -18.95 9.22
N MET A 130 -12.20 -18.56 8.51
CA MET A 130 -11.97 -19.03 7.13
C MET A 130 -11.49 -20.46 7.08
N GLN A 131 -10.63 -20.86 8.00
CA GLN A 131 -10.20 -22.27 8.13
C GLN A 131 -11.38 -23.20 8.41
N SER A 132 -12.34 -22.79 9.25
CA SER A 132 -13.53 -23.58 9.57
C SER A 132 -14.49 -23.75 8.39
N ARG A 133 -14.44 -22.89 7.37
CA ARG A 133 -15.29 -22.94 6.16
C ARG A 133 -14.66 -23.65 4.98
N ASN A 134 -13.53 -24.35 5.15
CA ASN A 134 -12.77 -25.01 4.07
C ASN A 134 -12.46 -24.09 2.87
N GLN A 135 -12.49 -22.78 3.06
CA GLN A 135 -12.12 -21.82 2.04
C GLN A 135 -10.64 -21.44 2.22
N GLN A 136 -9.85 -21.83 1.26
CA GLN A 136 -8.39 -21.62 1.20
C GLN A 136 -8.01 -20.14 0.94
N PHE A 137 -8.72 -19.19 1.56
CA PHE A 137 -8.39 -17.78 1.56
C PHE A 137 -7.76 -17.40 2.90
N SER A 138 -6.45 -17.53 3.01
CA SER A 138 -5.69 -17.06 4.17
C SER A 138 -5.46 -15.54 4.06
N PHE A 139 -6.13 -14.75 4.88
CA PHE A 139 -5.89 -13.31 5.01
C PHE A 139 -4.75 -12.96 5.97
N GLY A 140 -4.31 -13.89 6.77
CA GLY A 140 -3.27 -13.70 7.78
C GLY A 140 -2.16 -14.74 7.64
N ASN A 141 -1.20 -14.61 8.39
CA ASN A 141 0.05 -15.28 8.71
C ASN A 141 0.42 -16.67 8.16
N ASN A 142 -0.37 -17.35 7.33
CA ASN A 142 0.09 -18.50 6.56
C ASN A 142 0.90 -18.07 5.33
N ARG A 143 1.66 -16.97 5.46
CA ARG A 143 2.73 -16.68 4.53
C ARG A 143 3.81 -17.71 4.80
N THR A 144 3.80 -18.80 4.04
CA THR A 144 5.02 -19.59 3.83
C THR A 144 6.16 -18.60 3.72
N ALA A 145 7.16 -18.77 4.59
CA ALA A 145 8.28 -17.84 4.66
C ALA A 145 8.77 -17.55 3.24
N THR A 146 8.60 -16.30 2.82
CA THR A 146 9.07 -15.84 1.51
C THR A 146 10.40 -15.16 1.75
N VAL A 147 11.44 -15.67 1.13
CA VAL A 147 12.77 -15.04 1.16
C VAL A 147 12.83 -14.02 0.03
N PHE A 148 13.20 -12.80 0.35
CA PHE A 148 13.34 -11.72 -0.62
C PHE A 148 14.81 -11.50 -0.95
N LYS A 149 15.10 -11.28 -2.24
CA LYS A 149 16.40 -10.87 -2.77
C LYS A 149 16.20 -9.66 -3.65
N THR A 150 17.02 -8.62 -3.48
CA THR A 150 17.02 -7.45 -4.34
C THR A 150 18.21 -7.50 -5.29
N GLU A 151 17.96 -7.37 -6.59
CA GLU A 151 18.97 -7.24 -7.63
C GLU A 151 18.90 -5.86 -8.24
N TYR A 152 20.02 -5.11 -8.20
CA TYR A 152 20.12 -3.76 -8.75
C TYR A 152 20.53 -3.82 -10.22
N ILE A 153 19.79 -3.10 -11.06
CA ILE A 153 20.01 -3.06 -12.51
C ILE A 153 20.56 -1.68 -12.88
N ASP A 154 21.57 -1.65 -13.74
CA ASP A 154 22.13 -0.40 -14.28
C ASP A 154 21.20 0.21 -15.32
N ALA A 155 20.15 0.82 -14.84
CA ALA A 155 19.18 1.56 -15.64
C ALA A 155 18.63 2.71 -14.80
N SER A 156 18.35 3.84 -15.46
CA SER A 156 17.81 5.02 -14.80
C SER A 156 16.70 5.67 -15.63
N LYS A 157 15.74 6.31 -14.94
CA LYS A 157 14.72 7.18 -15.53
C LYS A 157 14.32 8.27 -14.53
N LYS A 158 13.60 9.30 -15.00
CA LYS A 158 13.04 10.32 -14.11
C LYS A 158 11.57 10.01 -13.78
N ILE A 159 11.21 10.08 -12.49
CA ILE A 159 9.83 9.95 -11.99
C ILE A 159 9.57 11.10 -11.03
N ALA A 160 8.50 11.86 -11.23
CA ALA A 160 8.14 13.02 -10.42
C ALA A 160 9.30 14.01 -10.20
N GLY A 161 10.20 14.15 -11.19
CA GLY A 161 11.39 15.03 -11.14
C GLY A 161 12.66 14.41 -10.54
N TYR A 162 12.57 13.25 -9.90
CA TYR A 162 13.68 12.55 -9.27
C TYR A 162 14.33 11.53 -10.21
N THR A 163 15.66 11.41 -10.14
CA THR A 163 16.39 10.35 -10.87
C THR A 163 16.23 9.03 -10.11
N CYS A 164 15.61 8.06 -10.75
CA CYS A 164 15.34 6.73 -10.17
C CYS A 164 16.22 5.68 -10.83
N LYS A 165 16.62 4.68 -10.06
CA LYS A 165 17.34 3.48 -10.49
C LYS A 165 16.40 2.29 -10.50
N LYS A 166 16.73 1.27 -11.29
CA LYS A 166 15.93 0.05 -11.40
C LYS A 166 16.44 -1.04 -10.45
N ALA A 167 15.51 -1.76 -9.84
CA ALA A 167 15.79 -2.98 -9.08
C ALA A 167 14.74 -4.05 -9.39
N LEU A 168 15.10 -5.32 -9.18
CA LEU A 168 14.20 -6.46 -9.17
C LEU A 168 14.11 -6.96 -7.73
N VAL A 169 12.92 -7.01 -7.18
CA VAL A 169 12.65 -7.64 -5.88
C VAL A 169 12.06 -9.02 -6.15
N ILE A 170 12.83 -10.05 -5.84
CA ILE A 170 12.52 -11.44 -6.12
C ILE A 170 12.12 -12.12 -4.82
N GLY A 171 10.85 -12.49 -4.72
CA GLY A 171 10.33 -13.26 -3.58
C GLY A 171 10.29 -14.75 -3.91
N THR A 172 10.98 -15.57 -3.13
CA THR A 172 10.96 -17.03 -3.26
C THR A 172 10.17 -17.63 -2.12
N ARG A 173 9.10 -18.36 -2.45
CA ARG A 173 8.25 -19.06 -1.47
C ARG A 173 8.85 -20.42 -1.13
N ALA A 174 8.42 -21.03 -0.03
CA ALA A 174 8.88 -22.35 0.42
C ALA A 174 8.69 -23.49 -0.62
N ASN A 175 7.76 -23.32 -1.57
CA ASN A 175 7.54 -24.27 -2.67
C ASN A 175 8.39 -23.94 -3.93
N ASN A 176 9.45 -23.16 -3.78
CA ASN A 176 10.35 -22.68 -4.84
C ASN A 176 9.66 -21.86 -5.95
N LYS A 177 8.41 -21.44 -5.77
CA LYS A 177 7.80 -20.48 -6.70
C LYS A 177 8.38 -19.10 -6.43
N THR A 178 8.84 -18.45 -7.49
CA THR A 178 9.37 -17.09 -7.47
C THR A 178 8.34 -16.12 -8.01
N ASP A 179 8.30 -14.94 -7.42
CA ASP A 179 7.54 -13.77 -7.90
C ASP A 179 8.50 -12.60 -7.99
N THR A 180 8.52 -11.91 -9.12
CA THR A 180 9.44 -10.80 -9.36
C THR A 180 8.66 -9.50 -9.50
N THR A 181 9.03 -8.52 -8.69
CA THR A 181 8.50 -7.15 -8.75
C THR A 181 9.58 -6.25 -9.35
N VAL A 182 9.25 -5.57 -10.44
CA VAL A 182 10.12 -4.54 -11.03
C VAL A 182 9.90 -3.25 -10.26
N VAL A 183 10.97 -2.65 -9.73
CA VAL A 183 10.91 -1.44 -8.92
C VAL A 183 11.84 -0.37 -9.50
N TRP A 184 11.33 0.85 -9.59
CA TRP A 184 12.11 2.05 -9.81
C TRP A 184 12.16 2.83 -8.50
N TYR A 185 13.35 3.03 -7.94
CA TYR A 185 13.54 3.68 -6.65
C TYR A 185 14.44 4.90 -6.75
N CYS A 186 14.18 5.91 -5.92
CA CYS A 186 15.06 7.05 -5.76
C CYS A 186 16.10 6.72 -4.67
N PRO A 187 17.41 6.73 -4.97
CA PRO A 187 18.44 6.42 -3.98
C PRO A 187 18.73 7.56 -3.00
N ASP A 188 18.23 8.77 -3.26
CA ASP A 188 18.62 9.97 -2.51
C ASP A 188 18.02 10.00 -1.11
N PHE A 189 16.88 9.31 -0.89
CA PHE A 189 16.16 9.34 0.39
C PHE A 189 15.36 8.08 0.67
N LYS A 190 15.01 7.89 1.95
CA LYS A 190 13.97 6.97 2.47
C LYS A 190 12.99 7.78 3.31
N LEU A 191 11.75 7.29 3.45
CA LEU A 191 10.76 7.91 4.32
C LEU A 191 10.68 7.14 5.64
N GLN A 192 10.62 7.89 6.75
CA GLN A 192 10.38 7.30 8.07
C GLN A 192 8.93 6.78 8.16
N HIS A 193 8.72 5.72 8.95
CA HIS A 193 7.39 5.21 9.34
C HIS A 193 6.43 4.85 8.18
N ILE A 194 6.90 4.89 6.94
CA ILE A 194 6.20 4.21 5.85
C ILE A 194 6.71 2.77 5.82
N SER A 195 6.33 2.03 6.83
CA SER A 195 6.54 0.59 6.86
C SER A 195 5.35 -0.11 6.22
N SER A 196 5.59 -1.33 5.79
CA SER A 196 4.64 -2.26 5.17
C SER A 196 3.43 -2.65 6.05
N THR A 197 3.13 -1.90 7.10
CA THR A 197 2.05 -2.16 8.05
C THR A 197 0.64 -1.98 7.45
N GLY A 198 0.52 -2.01 6.12
CA GLY A 198 -0.74 -2.12 5.40
C GLY A 198 -1.39 -3.50 5.50
N GLY A 199 -1.06 -4.28 6.51
CA GLY A 199 -1.28 -5.74 6.47
C GLY A 199 -2.42 -6.17 7.26
N SER A 200 -3.36 -5.76 7.81
CA SER A 200 -4.33 -6.59 8.55
C SER A 200 -5.81 -6.17 8.54
N LEU A 201 -6.13 -5.03 8.01
CA LEU A 201 -7.53 -4.65 7.87
C LEU A 201 -8.06 -5.16 6.53
N GLY A 202 -8.80 -6.28 6.60
CA GLY A 202 -9.35 -7.03 5.49
C GLY A 202 -9.66 -6.28 4.20
N GLY A 203 -9.22 -6.83 3.09
CA GLY A 203 -9.61 -6.59 1.70
C GLY A 203 -9.68 -5.16 1.20
N PHE A 204 -10.39 -4.27 1.88
CA PHE A 204 -10.65 -2.90 1.43
C PHE A 204 -9.51 -1.93 1.80
N ALA A 205 -8.98 -2.00 3.01
CA ALA A 205 -7.87 -1.14 3.43
C ALA A 205 -6.52 -1.56 2.79
N ALA A 206 -6.36 -2.83 2.45
CA ALA A 206 -5.18 -3.31 1.73
C ALA A 206 -5.13 -2.79 0.27
N MET A 207 -6.27 -2.41 -0.32
CA MET A 207 -6.32 -1.81 -1.66
C MET A 207 -5.99 -0.32 -1.67
N THR A 208 -6.07 0.35 -0.53
CA THR A 208 -5.97 1.82 -0.44
C THR A 208 -4.71 2.31 0.27
N ALA A 209 -4.08 1.46 1.07
CA ALA A 209 -2.81 1.82 1.69
C ALA A 209 -1.68 1.77 0.66
N ILE A 210 -0.73 2.70 0.74
CA ILE A 210 0.60 2.49 0.18
C ILE A 210 1.24 1.38 1.03
N ALA A 211 0.73 0.15 0.88
CA ALA A 211 1.45 -1.00 1.34
C ALA A 211 2.64 -1.11 0.41
N GLN A 212 3.81 -0.72 0.87
CA GLN A 212 5.02 -1.12 0.17
C GLN A 212 4.94 -2.65 0.03
N PRO A 213 5.07 -3.19 -1.18
CA PRO A 213 5.07 -4.62 -1.34
C PRO A 213 6.12 -5.22 -0.41
N THR A 214 5.76 -6.25 0.29
CA THR A 214 6.67 -6.99 1.17
C THR A 214 7.97 -7.30 0.43
N GLY A 215 9.12 -7.04 1.03
CA GLY A 215 10.44 -7.25 0.44
C GLY A 215 11.10 -6.00 -0.12
N MET A 216 10.46 -4.83 -0.04
CA MET A 216 11.07 -3.55 -0.44
C MET A 216 11.73 -2.80 0.72
N GLU A 217 11.68 -3.34 1.92
CA GLU A 217 12.26 -2.76 3.14
C GLU A 217 13.78 -2.57 2.99
N ASP A 218 14.43 -3.50 2.29
CA ASP A 218 15.88 -3.52 2.07
C ASP A 218 16.33 -2.70 0.85
N LEU A 219 15.40 -2.06 0.13
CA LEU A 219 15.76 -1.18 -0.98
C LEU A 219 16.64 -0.02 -0.50
N ASN A 220 17.71 0.28 -1.25
CA ASN A 220 18.59 1.43 -1.02
C ASN A 220 17.98 2.74 -1.51
N GLY A 221 16.76 3.07 -1.05
CA GLY A 221 16.04 4.27 -1.44
C GLY A 221 14.53 4.12 -1.30
N PHE A 222 13.80 5.10 -1.83
CA PHE A 222 12.34 5.13 -1.80
C PHE A 222 11.74 4.62 -3.12
N PRO A 223 10.81 3.64 -3.11
CA PRO A 223 10.16 3.14 -4.32
C PRO A 223 9.26 4.21 -4.94
N MET A 224 9.57 4.61 -6.16
CA MET A 224 8.84 5.64 -6.91
C MET A 224 7.85 5.04 -7.91
N GLU A 225 8.12 3.84 -8.39
CA GLU A 225 7.21 3.09 -9.27
C GLU A 225 7.49 1.60 -9.12
N TYR A 226 6.44 0.79 -9.11
CA TYR A 226 6.60 -0.66 -9.19
C TYR A 226 5.45 -1.32 -9.93
N GLU A 227 5.75 -2.46 -10.54
CA GLU A 227 4.80 -3.33 -11.20
C GLU A 227 4.74 -4.68 -10.51
N LYS A 228 3.52 -5.15 -10.26
CA LYS A 228 3.28 -6.46 -9.64
C LYS A 228 2.21 -7.24 -10.41
N ASN A 229 2.51 -8.50 -10.69
CA ASN A 229 1.50 -9.42 -11.18
C ASN A 229 0.58 -9.84 -10.03
N MET A 230 -0.71 -9.72 -10.25
CA MET A 230 -1.75 -10.13 -9.32
C MET A 230 -2.35 -11.48 -9.73
N SER A 231 -3.19 -12.04 -8.86
CA SER A 231 -3.96 -13.24 -9.20
C SER A 231 -4.85 -13.01 -10.43
N ARG A 232 -5.14 -14.08 -11.17
CA ARG A 232 -5.96 -14.08 -12.40
C ARG A 232 -5.37 -13.26 -13.55
N GLY A 233 -4.04 -13.18 -13.64
CA GLY A 233 -3.36 -12.49 -14.75
C GLY A 233 -3.45 -10.97 -14.74
N ARG A 234 -4.00 -10.35 -13.69
CA ARG A 234 -4.06 -8.90 -13.55
C ARG A 234 -2.69 -8.31 -13.27
N LYS A 235 -2.47 -7.11 -13.74
CA LYS A 235 -1.24 -6.34 -13.52
C LYS A 235 -1.55 -5.07 -12.75
N MET A 236 -0.85 -4.85 -11.65
CA MET A 236 -0.93 -3.62 -10.87
C MET A 236 0.34 -2.80 -11.09
N THR A 237 0.15 -1.53 -11.41
CA THR A 237 1.23 -0.54 -11.48
C THR A 237 0.96 0.53 -10.44
N VAL A 238 1.93 0.84 -9.61
CA VAL A 238 1.89 1.96 -8.67
C VAL A 238 2.99 2.94 -9.06
N GLN A 239 2.64 4.21 -9.21
CA GLN A 239 3.58 5.27 -9.60
C GLN A 239 3.39 6.52 -8.74
N VAL A 240 4.49 7.06 -8.24
CA VAL A 240 4.50 8.39 -7.63
C VAL A 240 4.38 9.44 -8.72
N THR A 241 3.31 10.23 -8.67
CA THR A 241 3.07 11.32 -9.63
C THR A 241 3.51 12.68 -9.12
N LYS A 242 3.57 12.85 -7.79
CA LYS A 242 4.05 14.06 -7.12
C LYS A 242 4.68 13.70 -5.78
N LEU A 243 5.80 14.34 -5.47
CA LEU A 243 6.48 14.22 -4.19
C LEU A 243 6.94 15.61 -3.72
N VAL A 244 6.61 15.93 -2.48
CA VAL A 244 7.02 17.18 -1.81
C VAL A 244 7.64 16.83 -0.48
N ILE A 245 8.93 17.10 -0.33
CA ILE A 245 9.74 16.77 0.87
C ILE A 245 10.34 18.00 1.56
N ASP A 246 10.20 19.16 0.97
CA ASP A 246 10.82 20.44 1.38
C ASP A 246 9.82 21.42 1.99
N LYS A 247 8.56 21.02 2.12
CA LYS A 247 7.53 21.83 2.76
C LYS A 247 7.12 21.25 4.10
N GLU A 248 6.98 22.12 5.07
CA GLU A 248 6.45 21.75 6.37
C GLU A 248 5.00 21.25 6.23
N VAL A 249 4.72 20.11 6.86
CA VAL A 249 3.38 19.55 6.98
C VAL A 249 2.71 20.11 8.24
N ALA A 250 1.55 20.73 8.09
CA ALA A 250 0.81 21.28 9.23
C ALA A 250 0.15 20.16 10.05
N ASP A 251 0.11 20.29 11.38
CA ASP A 251 -0.50 19.28 12.27
C ASP A 251 -1.99 19.06 12.00
N LYS A 252 -2.69 20.12 11.57
CA LYS A 252 -4.11 20.04 11.16
C LYS A 252 -4.41 19.03 10.05
N GLU A 253 -3.40 18.65 9.28
CA GLU A 253 -3.58 17.63 8.22
C GLU A 253 -3.98 16.26 8.80
N PHE A 254 -3.66 16.00 10.07
CA PHE A 254 -3.97 14.75 10.76
C PHE A 254 -5.21 14.82 11.63
N GLU A 255 -5.86 15.99 11.71
CA GLU A 255 -7.09 16.15 12.47
C GLU A 255 -8.26 15.43 11.78
N ILE A 256 -9.10 14.83 12.60
CA ILE A 256 -10.33 14.18 12.16
C ILE A 256 -11.47 15.20 12.29
N SER A 257 -12.27 15.32 11.26
CA SER A 257 -13.42 16.21 11.29
C SER A 257 -14.42 15.83 12.40
N LYS A 258 -14.92 16.81 13.13
CA LYS A 258 -15.80 16.63 14.29
C LYS A 258 -17.18 16.04 13.92
N ASP A 259 -17.55 16.09 12.66
CA ASP A 259 -18.78 15.49 12.12
C ASP A 259 -18.70 13.97 11.96
N ILE A 260 -17.52 13.37 12.18
CA ILE A 260 -17.31 11.94 12.06
C ILE A 260 -17.32 11.29 13.43
N GLU A 261 -18.34 10.49 13.70
CA GLU A 261 -18.38 9.64 14.90
C GLU A 261 -17.38 8.48 14.73
N LEU A 262 -16.41 8.40 15.62
CA LEU A 262 -15.45 7.30 15.65
C LEU A 262 -15.90 6.21 16.61
N LYS A 263 -15.95 4.96 16.12
CA LYS A 263 -16.28 3.78 16.92
C LYS A 263 -15.03 2.89 17.08
N ALA A 264 -14.89 2.26 18.23
CA ALA A 264 -13.86 1.25 18.37
C ALA A 264 -14.18 0.07 17.46
N MET A 265 -13.19 -0.46 16.74
CA MET A 265 -13.41 -1.57 15.81
C MET A 265 -14.01 -2.80 16.49
N LYS A 266 -13.63 -3.07 17.74
CA LYS A 266 -14.20 -4.18 18.55
C LYS A 266 -15.72 -4.08 18.75
N ASP A 267 -16.27 -2.86 18.79
CA ASP A 267 -17.71 -2.66 19.03
C ASP A 267 -18.53 -2.89 17.77
N MET A 268 -17.92 -2.81 16.60
CA MET A 268 -18.58 -3.10 15.32
C MET A 268 -18.89 -4.60 15.12
N GLN A 269 -18.23 -5.48 15.87
CA GLN A 269 -18.39 -6.93 15.73
C GLN A 269 -19.74 -7.43 16.25
N ASN A 270 -20.40 -6.66 17.10
CA ASN A 270 -21.69 -7.03 17.72
C ASN A 270 -22.91 -6.53 16.93
N GLY A 271 -22.73 -5.70 15.90
CA GLY A 271 -23.80 -4.99 15.21
C GLY A 271 -23.93 -5.19 13.69
N GLY A 272 -23.34 -6.24 13.11
CA GLY A 272 -23.31 -6.38 11.64
C GLY A 272 -22.18 -5.55 11.03
N GLY A 273 -21.44 -6.11 10.07
CA GLY A 273 -20.23 -5.54 9.48
C GLY A 273 -20.39 -4.10 8.94
N PRO A 274 -19.29 -3.42 8.57
CA PRO A 274 -19.31 -2.04 8.10
C PRO A 274 -20.21 -1.92 6.85
N GLY A 275 -21.39 -1.30 7.06
CA GLY A 275 -22.31 -1.03 5.96
C GLY A 275 -23.62 -1.75 5.95
N GLY A 276 -23.95 -2.60 6.95
CA GLY A 276 -25.29 -3.20 7.03
C GLY A 276 -25.75 -3.99 5.77
N MET A 277 -24.84 -4.30 4.86
CA MET A 277 -25.17 -5.13 3.69
C MET A 277 -25.33 -6.58 4.13
N ARG A 278 -26.56 -6.99 4.42
CA ARG A 278 -26.92 -8.39 4.35
C ARG A 278 -26.82 -8.81 2.89
N ILE A 279 -25.74 -9.51 2.55
CA ILE A 279 -25.67 -10.21 1.26
C ILE A 279 -26.64 -11.39 1.37
N VAL A 280 -27.86 -11.22 0.90
CA VAL A 280 -28.79 -12.34 0.68
C VAL A 280 -28.28 -13.01 -0.60
N VAL A 281 -27.54 -14.09 -0.45
CA VAL A 281 -27.20 -14.97 -1.56
C VAL A 281 -28.47 -15.75 -1.86
N GLY A 282 -29.25 -15.31 -2.84
CA GLY A 282 -30.34 -16.10 -3.43
C GLY A 282 -29.74 -17.34 -4.07
N GLY A 283 -30.32 -18.49 -3.75
CA GLY A 283 -29.99 -19.80 -4.30
C GLY A 283 -30.41 -19.97 -5.77
#